data_a4429209621d4a47dad8c228abb773a0
#
_entry.id   a4429209621d4a47dad8c228abb773a0
#
_cell.length_a   1.000
_cell.length_b   1.000
_cell.length_c   1.000
_cell.angle_alpha   90.00
_cell.angle_beta   90.00
_cell.angle_gamma   90.00
#
_symmetry.space_group_name_H-M   'P 1'
#
loop_
_entity.id
_entity.type
_entity.pdbx_description
1 polymer ?
#
loop_
_entity_poly.entity_id
_entity_poly.type
_entity_poly.pdbx_seq_one_letter_code
_entity_poly.pdbx_strand_id
1 'polypeptide(L)'
;SVKLESDNGERFLAADPFQDYDSVRIFTRSLWVKRSEITNHQQFIADFSVNTNVTITLQFDATDHLKYFVENSGDKINLITNRLFRDISAWYHIFLVVDTTQGTAANRVKIYVNGVQETSFATEVYPTQNLDLPFQTRTYMFGYDGGNNGFCGYATEFHALDGIAAAPTDFGEFDDDSGIWIPIEYEGNYGTEGYYLNFSDSANMGKDHGPNAFGNAFADPSGVTAADQTPDTPTNNFCTFNAANMSGN
;
A
#
# COMPACT_ATOMS: atom_id res chain seq x y z
N SER A 1 -10.68 -9.62 2.33
CA SER A 1 -9.72 -9.10 1.34
C SER A 1 -10.36 -8.93 -0.04
N VAL A 2 -9.67 -8.24 -0.90
CA VAL A 2 -9.98 -8.10 -2.32
C VAL A 2 -8.92 -8.79 -3.17
N LYS A 3 -9.32 -9.49 -4.24
CA LYS A 3 -8.46 -9.99 -5.30
C LYS A 3 -8.42 -8.95 -6.42
N LEU A 4 -7.27 -8.73 -7.00
CA LEU A 4 -7.02 -7.75 -8.06
C LEU A 4 -6.29 -8.40 -9.23
N GLU A 5 -6.67 -8.04 -10.45
CA GLU A 5 -6.11 -8.54 -11.69
C GLU A 5 -5.68 -7.36 -12.57
N SER A 6 -4.37 -7.22 -12.78
CA SER A 6 -3.80 -6.08 -13.52
C SER A 6 -4.30 -5.97 -14.96
N ASP A 7 -4.59 -7.09 -15.59
CA ASP A 7 -5.04 -7.15 -16.99
C ASP A 7 -6.45 -6.56 -17.20
N ASN A 8 -7.26 -6.51 -16.15
CA ASN A 8 -8.60 -5.95 -16.16
C ASN A 8 -8.62 -4.44 -15.85
N GLY A 9 -7.45 -3.86 -15.54
CA GLY A 9 -7.35 -2.45 -15.14
C GLY A 9 -8.02 -2.14 -13.80
N GLU A 10 -8.13 -3.15 -12.94
CA GLU A 10 -8.72 -3.04 -11.61
C GLU A 10 -7.93 -2.09 -10.74
N ARG A 11 -8.64 -1.14 -10.17
CA ARG A 11 -8.07 -0.09 -9.32
C ARG A 11 -9.13 0.59 -8.48
N PHE A 12 -8.68 1.29 -7.46
CA PHE A 12 -9.50 2.23 -6.71
C PHE A 12 -8.99 3.64 -6.99
N LEU A 13 -9.89 4.56 -7.28
CA LEU A 13 -9.58 5.95 -7.52
C LEU A 13 -10.27 6.83 -6.49
N ALA A 14 -9.50 7.62 -5.77
CA ALA A 14 -9.98 8.79 -5.07
C ALA A 14 -9.71 10.03 -5.92
N ALA A 15 -10.77 10.66 -6.41
CA ALA A 15 -10.69 11.91 -7.16
C ALA A 15 -10.93 13.07 -6.21
N ASP A 16 -9.88 13.85 -5.95
CA ASP A 16 -9.92 15.10 -5.18
C ASP A 16 -10.46 15.01 -3.73
N PRO A 17 -10.21 13.92 -2.98
CA PRO A 17 -10.77 13.78 -1.65
C PRO A 17 -9.88 14.38 -0.56
N PHE A 18 -8.58 14.58 -0.83
CA PHE A 18 -7.57 14.86 0.20
C PHE A 18 -6.97 16.25 -0.02
N GLN A 19 -7.62 17.29 0.53
CA GLN A 19 -7.18 18.68 0.38
C GLN A 19 -6.71 19.33 1.68
N ASP A 20 -7.16 18.78 2.81
CA ASP A 20 -6.94 19.36 4.14
C ASP A 20 -6.03 18.50 5.01
N TYR A 21 -4.90 18.04 4.45
CA TYR A 21 -3.93 17.24 5.19
C TYR A 21 -3.48 17.93 6.49
N ASP A 22 -3.49 17.19 7.60
CA ASP A 22 -2.89 17.62 8.86
C ASP A 22 -1.39 17.87 8.68
N SER A 23 -0.74 17.07 7.83
CA SER A 23 0.65 17.29 7.48
C SER A 23 1.02 16.67 6.11
N VAL A 24 1.63 17.46 5.26
CA VAL A 24 2.30 16.99 4.04
C VAL A 24 3.72 16.47 4.30
N ARG A 25 4.17 16.43 5.55
CA ARG A 25 5.51 16.01 5.98
C ARG A 25 5.50 14.72 6.76
N ILE A 26 4.37 14.39 7.40
CA ILE A 26 4.24 13.26 8.30
C ILE A 26 3.03 12.45 7.90
N PHE A 27 3.23 11.16 7.65
CA PHE A 27 2.14 10.23 7.37
C PHE A 27 2.58 8.77 7.53
N THR A 28 1.61 7.88 7.65
CA THR A 28 1.82 6.43 7.67
C THR A 28 0.94 5.75 6.64
N ARG A 29 1.45 4.70 6.01
CA ARG A 29 0.70 3.76 5.18
C ARG A 29 1.01 2.35 5.65
N SER A 30 -0.03 1.58 5.91
CA SER A 30 0.04 0.18 6.35
C SER A 30 -0.91 -0.64 5.51
N LEU A 31 -0.44 -1.73 4.92
CA LEU A 31 -1.28 -2.61 4.08
C LEU A 31 -0.73 -4.02 4.06
N TRP A 32 -1.63 -4.98 3.89
CA TRP A 32 -1.29 -6.35 3.65
C TRP A 32 -1.54 -6.70 2.18
N VAL A 33 -0.53 -7.30 1.56
CA VAL A 33 -0.59 -7.72 0.16
C VAL A 33 -0.04 -9.13 -0.01
N LYS A 34 -0.64 -9.89 -0.95
CA LYS A 34 -0.14 -11.16 -1.42
C LYS A 34 -0.10 -11.12 -2.94
N ARG A 35 1.06 -11.35 -3.52
CA ARG A 35 1.26 -11.30 -4.97
C ARG A 35 0.71 -12.57 -5.63
N SER A 36 0.17 -12.47 -6.83
CA SER A 36 -0.09 -13.62 -7.71
C SER A 36 0.79 -13.62 -8.96
N GLU A 37 1.55 -12.55 -9.18
CA GLU A 37 2.46 -12.38 -10.31
C GLU A 37 3.79 -11.78 -9.84
N ILE A 38 4.89 -12.13 -10.52
CA ILE A 38 6.24 -11.61 -10.29
C ILE A 38 6.83 -11.06 -11.59
N THR A 39 7.96 -10.35 -11.49
CA THR A 39 8.68 -9.76 -12.62
C THR A 39 7.88 -8.72 -13.42
N ASN A 40 6.94 -8.05 -12.74
CA ASN A 40 6.13 -6.98 -13.29
C ASN A 40 6.01 -5.83 -12.29
N HIS A 41 5.79 -4.61 -12.80
CA HIS A 41 5.48 -3.48 -11.93
C HIS A 41 4.11 -3.68 -11.28
N GLN A 42 4.05 -3.56 -9.96
CA GLN A 42 2.83 -3.76 -9.18
C GLN A 42 2.67 -2.62 -8.18
N GLN A 43 1.88 -1.63 -8.54
CA GLN A 43 1.66 -0.43 -7.75
C GLN A 43 0.59 -0.65 -6.69
N PHE A 44 0.91 -0.36 -5.43
CA PHE A 44 -0.05 -0.35 -4.33
C PHE A 44 -0.70 1.03 -4.18
N ILE A 45 0.14 2.07 -4.30
CA ILE A 45 -0.26 3.47 -4.23
C ILE A 45 0.43 4.18 -5.39
N ALA A 46 -0.31 5.03 -6.07
CA ALA A 46 0.21 5.89 -7.11
C ALA A 46 -0.52 7.23 -7.08
N ASP A 47 0.17 8.28 -6.68
CA ASP A 47 -0.32 9.64 -6.76
C ASP A 47 0.30 10.29 -7.99
N PHE A 48 -0.53 10.69 -8.93
CA PHE A 48 -0.10 11.37 -10.15
C PHE A 48 -0.77 12.72 -10.29
N SER A 49 0.01 13.69 -10.76
CA SER A 49 -0.56 14.91 -11.29
C SER A 49 -0.69 14.81 -12.81
N VAL A 50 -1.89 15.06 -13.32
CA VAL A 50 -2.14 15.11 -14.78
C VAL A 50 -1.42 16.28 -15.48
N ASN A 51 -0.97 17.29 -14.72
CA ASN A 51 -0.44 18.55 -15.27
C ASN A 51 0.98 18.88 -14.80
N THR A 52 1.59 18.06 -13.97
CA THR A 52 2.94 18.26 -13.42
C THR A 52 3.72 16.95 -13.45
N ASN A 53 5.04 17.02 -13.52
CA ASN A 53 5.91 15.85 -13.45
C ASN A 53 6.07 15.36 -11.99
N VAL A 54 4.96 15.18 -11.30
CA VAL A 54 4.95 14.65 -9.94
C VAL A 54 4.49 13.19 -9.97
N THR A 55 5.27 12.34 -9.35
CA THR A 55 4.98 10.92 -9.20
C THR A 55 5.30 10.51 -7.77
N ILE A 56 4.35 9.91 -7.08
CA ILE A 56 4.55 9.23 -5.80
C ILE A 56 4.10 7.78 -5.98
N THR A 57 4.99 6.82 -5.77
CA THR A 57 4.62 5.39 -5.88
C THR A 57 5.20 4.57 -4.76
N LEU A 58 4.39 3.65 -4.24
CA LEU A 58 4.82 2.51 -3.45
C LEU A 58 4.45 1.25 -4.24
N GLN A 59 5.44 0.42 -4.59
CA GLN A 59 5.24 -0.67 -5.54
C GLN A 59 6.28 -1.78 -5.39
N PHE A 60 5.98 -2.96 -5.92
CA PHE A 60 7.03 -3.86 -6.39
C PHE A 60 7.45 -3.44 -7.81
N ASP A 61 8.75 -3.36 -8.06
CA ASP A 61 9.27 -3.07 -9.39
C ASP A 61 9.33 -4.32 -10.28
N ALA A 62 9.67 -4.15 -11.56
CA ALA A 62 9.76 -5.25 -12.53
C ALA A 62 10.87 -6.27 -12.21
N THR A 63 11.69 -6.02 -11.21
CA THR A 63 12.76 -6.92 -10.73
C THR A 63 12.46 -7.50 -9.35
N ASP A 64 11.21 -7.29 -8.85
CA ASP A 64 10.65 -7.80 -7.60
C ASP A 64 11.20 -7.15 -6.33
N HIS A 65 11.82 -5.97 -6.42
CA HIS A 65 12.19 -5.16 -5.27
C HIS A 65 11.00 -4.32 -4.80
N LEU A 66 10.91 -4.07 -3.50
CA LEU A 66 9.99 -3.06 -2.98
C LEU A 66 10.63 -1.68 -3.20
N LYS A 67 9.86 -0.78 -3.81
CA LYS A 67 10.29 0.58 -4.15
C LYS A 67 9.31 1.60 -3.61
N TYR A 68 9.85 2.60 -2.90
CA TYR A 68 9.14 3.85 -2.62
C TYR A 68 9.83 4.99 -3.36
N PHE A 69 9.07 5.70 -4.17
CA PHE A 69 9.59 6.71 -5.08
C PHE A 69 8.73 7.98 -5.06
N VAL A 70 9.39 9.12 -4.95
CA VAL A 70 8.78 10.45 -5.07
C VAL A 70 9.63 11.29 -6.01
N GLU A 71 9.01 11.71 -7.11
CA GLU A 71 9.59 12.62 -8.08
C GLU A 71 8.79 13.93 -8.13
N ASN A 72 9.51 15.04 -8.14
CA ASN A 72 8.99 16.38 -8.41
C ASN A 72 10.15 17.22 -8.90
N SER A 73 10.31 17.33 -10.22
CA SER A 73 11.47 17.97 -10.82
C SER A 73 12.80 17.35 -10.32
N GLY A 74 12.91 16.03 -10.44
CA GLY A 74 13.98 15.17 -9.95
C GLY A 74 13.62 14.39 -8.69
N ASP A 75 14.36 13.31 -8.45
CA ASP A 75 14.13 12.38 -7.34
C ASP A 75 14.18 13.12 -5.99
N LYS A 76 13.10 13.02 -5.23
CA LYS A 76 13.01 13.52 -3.86
C LYS A 76 13.19 12.40 -2.86
N ILE A 77 12.64 11.22 -3.18
CA ILE A 77 12.81 9.97 -2.45
C ILE A 77 12.98 8.87 -3.48
N ASN A 78 13.97 8.00 -3.28
CA ASN A 78 14.13 6.82 -4.10
C ASN A 78 14.77 5.73 -3.24
N LEU A 79 13.93 4.88 -2.65
CA LEU A 79 14.34 3.75 -1.84
C LEU A 79 13.97 2.47 -2.57
N ILE A 80 14.96 1.66 -2.93
CA ILE A 80 14.78 0.35 -3.57
C ILE A 80 15.47 -0.69 -2.72
N THR A 81 14.72 -1.66 -2.19
CA THR A 81 15.28 -2.70 -1.31
C THR A 81 16.26 -3.60 -2.06
N ASN A 82 17.26 -4.17 -1.35
CA ASN A 82 18.03 -5.30 -1.89
C ASN A 82 17.24 -6.60 -1.83
N ARG A 83 16.28 -6.71 -0.92
CA ARG A 83 15.40 -7.87 -0.78
C ARG A 83 14.48 -8.00 -1.99
N LEU A 84 14.28 -9.25 -2.42
CA LEU A 84 13.34 -9.63 -3.47
C LEU A 84 12.09 -10.26 -2.86
N PHE A 85 10.93 -9.93 -3.41
CA PHE A 85 9.62 -10.35 -2.93
C PHE A 85 8.99 -11.32 -3.93
N ARG A 86 9.49 -12.57 -3.99
CA ARG A 86 9.13 -13.59 -5.00
C ARG A 86 8.26 -14.72 -4.50
N ASP A 87 7.95 -14.74 -3.21
CA ASP A 87 7.03 -15.75 -2.67
C ASP A 87 5.59 -15.30 -2.90
N ILE A 88 4.93 -15.89 -3.89
CA ILE A 88 3.53 -15.63 -4.23
C ILE A 88 2.53 -16.30 -3.29
N SER A 89 3.00 -17.15 -2.38
CA SER A 89 2.15 -17.80 -1.36
C SER A 89 2.09 -17.00 -0.07
N ALA A 90 3.04 -16.07 0.15
CA ALA A 90 3.15 -15.31 1.36
C ALA A 90 2.33 -14.02 1.33
N TRP A 91 1.70 -13.71 2.45
CA TRP A 91 1.24 -12.36 2.74
C TRP A 91 2.41 -11.51 3.24
N TYR A 92 2.51 -10.30 2.74
CA TYR A 92 3.46 -9.28 3.19
C TYR A 92 2.70 -8.12 3.83
N HIS A 93 3.03 -7.81 5.08
CA HIS A 93 2.66 -6.54 5.68
C HIS A 93 3.69 -5.50 5.24
N ILE A 94 3.28 -4.55 4.42
CA ILE A 94 4.10 -3.43 4.00
C ILE A 94 3.71 -2.22 4.83
N PHE A 95 4.67 -1.68 5.56
CA PHE A 95 4.47 -0.51 6.41
C PHE A 95 5.48 0.57 6.02
N LEU A 96 4.97 1.74 5.66
CA LEU A 96 5.73 2.91 5.30
C LEU A 96 5.40 4.04 6.27
N VAL A 97 6.42 4.59 6.91
CA VAL A 97 6.29 5.82 7.70
C VAL A 97 7.23 6.89 7.17
N VAL A 98 6.68 8.06 6.97
CA VAL A 98 7.40 9.25 6.53
C VAL A 98 7.26 10.34 7.58
N ASP A 99 8.40 10.93 7.97
CA ASP A 99 8.48 12.11 8.80
C ASP A 99 9.70 12.94 8.34
N THR A 100 9.48 13.84 7.40
CA THR A 100 10.56 14.64 6.83
C THR A 100 11.16 15.64 7.81
N THR A 101 10.56 15.86 8.97
CA THR A 101 11.06 16.79 10.01
C THR A 101 12.28 16.24 10.75
N GLN A 102 12.55 14.93 10.64
CA GLN A 102 13.65 14.27 11.32
C GLN A 102 15.02 14.81 10.91
N GLY A 103 15.90 15.01 11.90
CA GLY A 103 17.25 15.52 11.66
C GLY A 103 18.13 14.56 10.86
N THR A 104 18.02 13.26 11.10
CA THR A 104 18.77 12.20 10.41
C THR A 104 18.03 11.76 9.16
N ALA A 105 18.71 11.75 8.01
CA ALA A 105 18.09 11.43 6.72
C ALA A 105 17.38 10.07 6.72
N ALA A 106 18.03 9.01 7.20
CA ALA A 106 17.47 7.66 7.28
C ALA A 106 16.26 7.53 8.24
N ASN A 107 16.02 8.53 9.09
CA ASN A 107 14.83 8.55 9.95
C ASN A 107 13.62 9.23 9.30
N ARG A 108 13.82 9.90 8.14
CA ARG A 108 12.73 10.62 7.46
C ARG A 108 11.79 9.72 6.69
N VAL A 109 12.29 8.55 6.28
CA VAL A 109 11.49 7.53 5.60
C VAL A 109 11.95 6.16 6.11
N LYS A 110 11.02 5.36 6.59
CA LYS A 110 11.29 3.99 7.01
C LYS A 110 10.27 3.05 6.39
N ILE A 111 10.75 1.92 5.91
CA ILE A 111 9.94 0.84 5.36
C ILE A 111 10.11 -0.37 6.28
N TYR A 112 9.00 -1.02 6.60
CA TYR A 112 9.01 -2.28 7.35
C TYR A 112 8.27 -3.34 6.56
N VAL A 113 8.72 -4.57 6.67
CA VAL A 113 8.05 -5.73 6.11
C VAL A 113 7.85 -6.76 7.20
N ASN A 114 6.60 -7.14 7.45
CA ASN A 114 6.23 -8.07 8.52
C ASN A 114 6.84 -7.68 9.87
N GLY A 115 6.68 -6.41 10.25
CA GLY A 115 7.17 -5.84 11.51
C GLY A 115 8.67 -5.54 11.56
N VAL A 116 9.47 -5.97 10.57
CA VAL A 116 10.94 -5.80 10.56
C VAL A 116 11.33 -4.67 9.62
N GLN A 117 12.15 -3.73 10.11
CA GLN A 117 12.63 -2.61 9.31
C GLN A 117 13.56 -3.08 8.19
N GLU A 118 13.31 -2.64 6.96
CA GLU A 118 14.24 -2.77 5.85
C GLU A 118 15.38 -1.73 6.04
N THR A 119 16.61 -2.23 6.08
CA THR A 119 17.82 -1.40 6.28
C THR A 119 18.84 -1.59 5.17
N SER A 120 18.53 -2.43 4.18
CA SER A 120 19.41 -2.75 3.06
C SER A 120 18.76 -2.34 1.74
N PHE A 121 19.31 -1.30 1.11
CA PHE A 121 18.79 -0.73 -0.11
C PHE A 121 19.80 -0.79 -1.25
N ALA A 122 19.35 -1.08 -2.45
CA ALA A 122 20.12 -1.00 -3.69
C ALA A 122 20.22 0.46 -4.18
N THR A 123 19.17 1.24 -3.91
CA THR A 123 19.13 2.70 -4.13
C THR A 123 18.61 3.36 -2.86
N GLU A 124 19.27 4.44 -2.43
CA GLU A 124 18.98 5.08 -1.17
C GLU A 124 19.08 6.60 -1.31
N VAL A 125 17.95 7.23 -1.65
CA VAL A 125 17.80 8.69 -1.71
C VAL A 125 16.72 9.11 -0.74
N TYR A 126 17.10 9.82 0.32
CA TYR A 126 16.19 10.36 1.33
C TYR A 126 15.81 11.81 1.04
N PRO A 127 14.63 12.26 1.46
CA PRO A 127 14.21 13.64 1.29
C PRO A 127 15.09 14.60 2.09
N THR A 128 15.14 15.85 1.67
CA THR A 128 15.70 16.92 2.49
C THR A 128 14.86 17.12 3.75
N GLN A 129 15.47 17.60 4.83
CA GLN A 129 14.74 17.90 6.05
C GLN A 129 13.64 18.94 5.79
N ASN A 130 12.46 18.72 6.37
CA ASN A 130 11.25 19.53 6.21
C ASN A 130 10.75 19.64 4.75
N LEU A 131 11.04 18.64 3.92
CA LEU A 131 10.47 18.59 2.58
C LEU A 131 8.94 18.44 2.69
N ASP A 132 8.21 19.34 2.06
CA ASP A 132 6.77 19.18 1.82
C ASP A 132 6.58 18.19 0.67
N LEU A 133 5.85 17.10 0.93
CA LEU A 133 5.58 16.13 -0.12
C LEU A 133 4.49 16.65 -1.06
N PRO A 134 4.67 16.44 -2.36
CA PRO A 134 3.79 17.00 -3.36
C PRO A 134 2.54 16.10 -3.56
N PHE A 135 1.74 15.88 -2.52
CA PHE A 135 0.48 15.15 -2.65
C PHE A 135 -0.40 15.77 -3.74
N GLN A 136 -1.10 14.92 -4.48
CA GLN A 136 -1.85 15.31 -5.65
C GLN A 136 -3.36 15.12 -5.44
N THR A 137 -4.13 15.70 -6.34
CA THR A 137 -5.61 15.66 -6.32
C THR A 137 -6.19 14.30 -6.71
N ARG A 138 -5.35 13.32 -7.04
CA ARG A 138 -5.79 11.95 -7.39
C ARG A 138 -4.86 10.92 -6.79
N THR A 139 -5.40 10.06 -5.96
CA THR A 139 -4.72 8.88 -5.46
C THR A 139 -5.31 7.65 -6.12
N TYR A 140 -4.46 6.87 -6.77
CA TYR A 140 -4.79 5.56 -7.28
C TYR A 140 -4.25 4.50 -6.34
N MET A 141 -5.05 3.47 -6.09
CA MET A 141 -4.63 2.29 -5.37
C MET A 141 -4.72 1.08 -6.28
N PHE A 142 -3.68 0.26 -6.24
CA PHE A 142 -3.54 -1.01 -6.98
C PHE A 142 -3.51 -0.88 -8.50
N GLY A 143 -3.29 0.31 -9.04
CA GLY A 143 -3.19 0.58 -10.46
C GLY A 143 -3.38 2.06 -10.77
N TYR A 144 -3.28 2.46 -12.04
CA TYR A 144 -3.61 3.81 -12.48
C TYR A 144 -4.20 3.84 -13.89
N ASP A 145 -4.81 4.96 -14.26
CA ASP A 145 -5.44 5.15 -15.56
C ASP A 145 -4.39 5.32 -16.67
N GLY A 146 -4.25 4.29 -17.51
CA GLY A 146 -3.39 4.34 -18.70
C GLY A 146 -2.07 3.54 -18.64
N GLY A 147 -1.88 2.64 -17.69
CA GLY A 147 -0.68 1.80 -17.60
C GLY A 147 -0.91 0.36 -17.22
N ASN A 148 0.05 -0.50 -17.61
CA ASN A 148 0.06 -1.93 -17.30
C ASN A 148 0.74 -2.22 -15.94
N ASN A 149 0.71 -1.25 -15.00
CA ASN A 149 1.41 -1.35 -13.71
C ASN A 149 0.45 -1.68 -12.56
N GLY A 150 -0.71 -2.25 -12.85
CA GLY A 150 -1.68 -2.67 -11.85
C GLY A 150 -1.13 -3.76 -10.94
N PHE A 151 -1.63 -3.80 -9.71
CA PHE A 151 -1.32 -4.87 -8.78
C PHE A 151 -2.10 -6.13 -9.17
N CYS A 152 -1.41 -7.27 -9.18
CA CYS A 152 -2.00 -8.57 -9.40
C CYS A 152 -1.81 -9.42 -8.15
N GLY A 153 -2.92 -9.69 -7.44
CA GLY A 153 -2.84 -10.38 -6.16
C GLY A 153 -4.00 -10.07 -5.23
N TYR A 154 -3.73 -10.10 -3.94
CA TYR A 154 -4.71 -9.89 -2.89
C TYR A 154 -4.27 -8.75 -1.99
N ALA A 155 -5.24 -7.97 -1.51
CA ALA A 155 -5.00 -6.87 -0.58
C ALA A 155 -6.03 -6.84 0.54
N THR A 156 -5.60 -6.41 1.73
CA THR A 156 -6.47 -6.18 2.88
C THR A 156 -5.82 -5.21 3.86
N GLU A 157 -6.60 -4.75 4.85
CA GLU A 157 -6.12 -3.93 5.96
C GLU A 157 -5.28 -2.74 5.48
N PHE A 158 -5.83 -1.95 4.58
CA PHE A 158 -5.15 -0.75 4.10
C PHE A 158 -5.48 0.43 5.01
N HIS A 159 -4.49 0.89 5.77
CA HIS A 159 -4.59 2.07 6.63
C HIS A 159 -3.74 3.20 6.07
N ALA A 160 -4.32 4.37 6.02
CA ALA A 160 -3.64 5.62 5.72
C ALA A 160 -3.81 6.58 6.88
N LEU A 161 -2.73 7.00 7.50
CA LEU A 161 -2.76 7.98 8.58
C LEU A 161 -2.20 9.30 8.08
N ASP A 162 -2.87 10.38 8.40
CA ASP A 162 -2.50 11.74 8.07
C ASP A 162 -1.94 12.46 9.31
N GLY A 163 -0.81 13.14 9.16
CA GLY A 163 -0.13 13.84 10.25
C GLY A 163 0.49 12.94 11.33
N ILE A 164 0.48 11.61 11.16
CA ILE A 164 0.84 10.67 12.22
C ILE A 164 1.97 9.74 11.74
N ALA A 165 3.06 9.70 12.51
CA ALA A 165 4.15 8.74 12.37
C ALA A 165 3.95 7.58 13.36
N ALA A 166 3.22 6.55 12.95
CA ALA A 166 2.91 5.37 13.76
C ALA A 166 4.05 4.34 13.77
N ALA A 167 3.93 3.32 14.62
CA ALA A 167 4.83 2.16 14.64
C ALA A 167 4.19 0.95 13.93
N PRO A 168 4.98 0.02 13.36
CA PRO A 168 4.42 -1.19 12.75
C PRO A 168 3.67 -2.07 13.76
N THR A 169 4.05 -2.01 15.03
CA THR A 169 3.39 -2.73 16.14
C THR A 169 2.02 -2.19 16.49
N ASP A 170 1.59 -1.07 15.92
CA ASP A 170 0.23 -0.57 16.06
C ASP A 170 -0.74 -1.31 15.09
N PHE A 171 -0.20 -2.06 14.09
CA PHE A 171 -0.96 -2.73 13.03
C PHE A 171 -0.72 -4.24 12.96
N GLY A 172 0.21 -4.75 13.72
CA GLY A 172 0.52 -6.17 13.75
C GLY A 172 1.37 -6.54 14.96
N GLU A 173 1.44 -7.83 15.21
CA GLU A 173 2.25 -8.43 16.27
C GLU A 173 2.82 -9.76 15.81
N PHE A 174 3.84 -10.24 16.51
CA PHE A 174 4.29 -11.61 16.35
C PHE A 174 3.42 -12.53 17.20
N ASP A 175 2.74 -13.46 16.55
CA ASP A 175 1.96 -14.48 17.24
C ASP A 175 2.87 -15.34 18.13
N ASP A 176 2.52 -15.48 19.40
CA ASP A 176 3.36 -16.10 20.43
C ASP A 176 3.58 -17.60 20.16
N ASP A 177 2.63 -18.29 19.50
CA ASP A 177 2.70 -19.72 19.24
C ASP A 177 3.48 -20.05 17.97
N SER A 178 3.27 -19.29 16.90
CA SER A 178 3.86 -19.55 15.58
C SER A 178 5.07 -18.68 15.27
N GLY A 179 5.24 -17.55 15.95
CA GLY A 179 6.25 -16.53 15.63
C GLY A 179 6.00 -15.80 14.31
N ILE A 180 4.81 -15.96 13.72
CA ILE A 180 4.43 -15.31 12.47
C ILE A 180 3.89 -13.91 12.78
N TRP A 181 4.24 -12.93 11.94
CA TRP A 181 3.65 -11.61 12.01
C TRP A 181 2.20 -11.64 11.52
N ILE A 182 1.27 -11.20 12.37
CA ILE A 182 -0.18 -11.21 12.11
C ILE A 182 -0.77 -9.80 12.27
N PRO A 183 -1.88 -9.48 11.59
CA PRO A 183 -2.57 -8.20 11.77
C PRO A 183 -3.27 -8.12 13.13
N ILE A 184 -3.27 -6.91 13.70
CA ILE A 184 -4.10 -6.52 14.84
C ILE A 184 -4.94 -5.30 14.47
N GLU A 185 -6.02 -5.07 15.21
CA GLU A 185 -6.86 -3.90 15.03
C GLU A 185 -6.10 -2.63 15.43
N TYR A 186 -6.13 -1.61 14.56
CA TYR A 186 -5.56 -0.31 14.88
C TYR A 186 -6.58 0.54 15.65
N GLU A 187 -6.24 0.91 16.89
CA GLU A 187 -7.11 1.67 17.80
C GLU A 187 -6.76 3.16 17.85
N GLY A 188 -5.80 3.62 17.04
CA GLY A 188 -5.30 4.98 17.07
C GLY A 188 -6.13 5.97 16.24
N ASN A 189 -5.65 7.20 16.20
CA ASN A 189 -6.24 8.26 15.38
C ASN A 189 -5.76 8.14 13.93
N TYR A 190 -6.62 8.51 12.96
CA TYR A 190 -6.30 8.51 11.53
C TYR A 190 -5.85 9.88 11.00
N GLY A 191 -6.02 10.98 11.79
CA GLY A 191 -5.85 12.35 11.30
C GLY A 191 -7.05 12.81 10.47
N THR A 192 -6.95 14.00 9.86
CA THR A 192 -8.08 14.62 9.15
C THR A 192 -8.43 13.88 7.86
N GLU A 193 -7.41 13.52 7.06
CA GLU A 193 -7.56 12.88 5.74
C GLU A 193 -7.19 11.38 5.75
N GLY A 194 -7.07 10.79 6.96
CA GLY A 194 -6.75 9.38 7.09
C GLY A 194 -7.98 8.47 6.87
N TYR A 195 -7.76 7.26 6.36
CA TYR A 195 -8.80 6.29 6.02
C TYR A 195 -8.38 4.84 6.27
N TYR A 196 -9.38 3.95 6.32
CA TYR A 196 -9.20 2.51 6.48
C TYR A 196 -10.06 1.72 5.50
N LEU A 197 -9.43 0.88 4.69
CA LEU A 197 -10.11 0.00 3.75
C LEU A 197 -9.84 -1.47 4.12
N ASN A 198 -10.88 -2.16 4.56
CA ASN A 198 -10.82 -3.60 4.87
C ASN A 198 -11.39 -4.48 3.75
N PHE A 199 -12.00 -3.86 2.72
CA PHE A 199 -12.62 -4.54 1.56
C PHE A 199 -13.72 -5.56 1.94
N SER A 200 -14.40 -5.35 3.07
CA SER A 200 -15.41 -6.29 3.57
C SER A 200 -16.80 -6.06 2.98
N ASP A 201 -17.08 -4.87 2.46
CA ASP A 201 -18.37 -4.54 1.86
C ASP A 201 -18.34 -4.85 0.36
N SER A 202 -18.92 -5.99 -0.05
CA SER A 202 -18.94 -6.42 -1.45
C SER A 202 -19.73 -5.48 -2.38
N ALA A 203 -20.62 -4.66 -1.82
CA ALA A 203 -21.36 -3.64 -2.57
C ALA A 203 -20.55 -2.35 -2.74
N ASN A 204 -19.55 -2.13 -1.90
CA ASN A 204 -18.69 -0.96 -1.95
C ASN A 204 -17.32 -1.26 -1.33
N MET A 205 -16.45 -1.94 -2.06
CA MET A 205 -15.12 -2.33 -1.56
C MET A 205 -14.21 -1.15 -1.27
N GLY A 206 -14.45 0.03 -1.87
CA GLY A 206 -13.72 1.27 -1.61
C GLY A 206 -14.25 2.07 -0.41
N LYS A 207 -15.17 1.49 0.37
CA LYS A 207 -15.73 2.14 1.55
C LYS A 207 -14.67 2.33 2.62
N ASP A 208 -14.62 3.55 3.15
CA ASP A 208 -13.84 3.87 4.34
C ASP A 208 -14.53 3.33 5.59
N HIS A 209 -13.79 2.54 6.35
CA HIS A 209 -14.18 2.00 7.66
C HIS A 209 -13.50 2.74 8.82
N GLY A 210 -12.70 3.77 8.53
CA GLY A 210 -12.06 4.60 9.55
C GLY A 210 -13.06 5.46 10.35
N PRO A 211 -12.65 5.96 11.51
CA PRO A 211 -13.53 6.73 12.40
C PRO A 211 -13.99 8.06 11.80
N ASN A 212 -13.23 8.62 10.88
CA ASN A 212 -13.55 9.89 10.22
C ASN A 212 -14.49 9.70 9.01
N ALA A 213 -14.69 8.45 8.59
CA ALA A 213 -15.56 7.99 7.51
C ALA A 213 -15.77 9.04 6.41
N PHE A 214 -14.74 9.29 5.58
CA PHE A 214 -14.87 10.15 4.39
C PHE A 214 -15.90 9.59 3.38
N GLY A 215 -16.84 8.80 3.86
CA GLY A 215 -17.87 8.16 3.05
C GLY A 215 -17.27 7.17 2.06
N ASN A 216 -17.44 7.45 0.78
CA ASN A 216 -16.87 6.64 -0.29
C ASN A 216 -15.59 7.30 -0.82
N ALA A 217 -14.51 7.33 0.00
CA ALA A 217 -13.25 7.95 -0.43
C ALA A 217 -12.77 7.38 -1.77
N PHE A 218 -13.02 6.09 -2.01
CA PHE A 218 -12.71 5.39 -3.26
C PHE A 218 -13.98 4.89 -3.95
N ALA A 219 -14.89 5.82 -4.26
CA ALA A 219 -16.22 5.53 -4.80
C ALA A 219 -16.22 4.99 -6.24
N ASP A 220 -15.09 5.02 -6.93
CA ASP A 220 -14.94 4.50 -8.29
C ASP A 220 -13.96 3.32 -8.34
N PRO A 221 -14.37 2.12 -7.90
CA PRO A 221 -13.58 0.91 -8.07
C PRO A 221 -13.71 0.46 -9.53
N SER A 222 -12.83 0.95 -10.40
CA SER A 222 -12.84 0.54 -11.80
C SER A 222 -12.48 -0.93 -11.94
N GLY A 223 -13.37 -1.70 -12.55
CA GLY A 223 -13.19 -3.13 -12.79
C GLY A 223 -13.43 -4.04 -11.57
N VAL A 224 -13.38 -3.52 -10.35
CA VAL A 224 -13.57 -4.31 -9.12
C VAL A 224 -15.06 -4.55 -8.87
N THR A 225 -15.43 -5.79 -8.62
CA THR A 225 -16.81 -6.24 -8.42
C THR A 225 -16.97 -7.07 -7.15
N ALA A 226 -18.19 -7.39 -6.76
CA ALA A 226 -18.46 -8.28 -5.63
C ALA A 226 -17.80 -9.68 -5.76
N ALA A 227 -17.50 -10.12 -6.98
CA ALA A 227 -16.84 -11.41 -7.23
C ALA A 227 -15.36 -11.41 -6.83
N ASP A 228 -14.75 -10.23 -6.65
CA ASP A 228 -13.35 -10.08 -6.29
C ASP A 228 -13.13 -10.08 -4.77
N GLN A 229 -14.23 -10.11 -4.00
CA GLN A 229 -14.14 -10.35 -2.56
C GLN A 229 -13.72 -11.80 -2.29
N THR A 230 -12.75 -11.98 -1.40
CA THR A 230 -12.19 -13.31 -1.11
C THR A 230 -11.98 -13.51 0.41
N PRO A 231 -12.14 -14.76 0.93
CA PRO A 231 -11.84 -15.09 2.32
C PRO A 231 -10.33 -15.26 2.61
N ASP A 232 -9.46 -15.18 1.59
CA ASP A 232 -8.01 -15.28 1.78
C ASP A 232 -7.50 -14.03 2.53
N THR A 233 -6.95 -14.23 3.72
CA THR A 233 -6.46 -13.16 4.60
C THR A 233 -5.12 -13.58 5.23
N PRO A 234 -4.33 -12.67 5.79
CA PRO A 234 -3.07 -13.02 6.45
C PRO A 234 -3.22 -14.07 7.56
N THR A 235 -4.34 -14.07 8.28
CA THR A 235 -4.65 -15.04 9.35
C THR A 235 -5.35 -16.30 8.84
N ASN A 236 -5.81 -16.32 7.60
CA ASN A 236 -6.50 -17.43 6.96
C ASN A 236 -5.85 -17.77 5.61
N ASN A 237 -4.51 -17.87 5.61
CA ASN A 237 -3.72 -18.21 4.44
C ASN A 237 -3.49 -19.73 4.38
N PHE A 238 -4.55 -20.47 4.19
CA PHE A 238 -4.45 -21.92 3.99
C PHE A 238 -4.03 -22.23 2.55
N CYS A 239 -3.13 -23.20 2.40
CA CYS A 239 -2.79 -23.79 1.12
C CYS A 239 -4.07 -24.49 0.58
N THR A 240 -4.88 -23.74 -0.17
CA THR A 240 -6.03 -24.33 -0.86
C THR A 240 -5.54 -24.99 -2.14
N PHE A 241 -5.73 -26.31 -2.24
CA PHE A 241 -5.61 -26.97 -3.53
C PHE A 241 -6.61 -26.33 -4.49
N ASN A 242 -6.10 -25.60 -5.47
CA ASN A 242 -6.95 -25.06 -6.50
C ASN A 242 -7.43 -26.20 -7.38
N ALA A 243 -8.72 -26.55 -7.28
CA ALA A 243 -9.33 -27.62 -8.06
C ALA A 243 -9.18 -27.42 -9.60
N ALA A 244 -8.95 -26.18 -10.04
CA ALA A 244 -8.68 -25.86 -11.45
C ALA A 244 -7.34 -26.43 -11.95
N ASN A 245 -6.35 -26.67 -11.08
CA ASN A 245 -5.09 -27.31 -11.45
C ASN A 245 -5.15 -28.86 -11.46
N MET A 246 -6.29 -29.45 -11.12
CA MET A 246 -6.47 -30.91 -11.11
C MET A 246 -7.14 -31.45 -12.39
N SER A 247 -7.47 -30.61 -13.36
CA SER A 247 -8.10 -31.01 -14.65
C SER A 247 -7.09 -31.20 -15.80
N GLY A 248 -5.83 -31.47 -15.49
CA GLY A 248 -4.80 -31.77 -16.47
C GLY A 248 -4.53 -33.28 -16.59
N ASN A 249 -5.41 -33.99 -17.28
CA ASN A 249 -5.13 -35.22 -18.07
C ASN A 249 -6.21 -35.41 -19.10
#